data_f21001b114f43da44bb70d62b12f3091
#
_entry.id   f21001b114f43da44bb70d62b12f3091
#
_cell.length_a   1.000
_cell.length_b   1.000
_cell.length_c   1.000
_cell.angle_alpha   90.00
_cell.angle_beta   90.00
_cell.angle_gamma   90.00
#
_symmetry.space_group_name_H-M   'P 1'
#
loop_
_entity.id
_entity.type
_entity.pdbx_description
1 polymer ?
#
loop_
_entity_poly.entity_id
_entity_poly.type
_entity_poly.pdbx_seq_one_letter_code
_entity_poly.pdbx_strand_id
1 'polypeptide(L)'
;MKTLIIVLLLPLYALADSHCKISQWGADDQIGAANRITEMSVLAAAKLVKTGKTYSLGLTIDADTPAFAPRSLSLTVVQPNQQEGARPFHNMTYNDDIFSGWLGIGSQIDGLGHLGENGVYYNCNNAKDFS
;
A
#
# COMPACT_ATOMS: atom_id res chain seq x y z
N MET A 1 17.85 -44.42 50.40
CA MET A 1 17.27 -43.05 50.11
C MET A 1 17.65 -42.68 48.69
N LYS A 2 16.69 -42.64 47.79
CA LYS A 2 16.92 -42.17 46.35
C LYS A 2 16.58 -40.71 46.26
N THR A 3 17.59 -39.89 46.04
CA THR A 3 17.41 -38.43 45.87
C THR A 3 16.88 -38.16 44.47
N LEU A 4 15.65 -37.64 44.38
CA LEU A 4 15.04 -37.25 43.15
C LEU A 4 15.49 -35.80 42.80
N ILE A 5 16.27 -35.65 41.75
CA ILE A 5 16.68 -34.34 41.24
C ILE A 5 15.60 -33.88 40.25
N ILE A 6 14.80 -32.89 40.63
CA ILE A 6 13.84 -32.22 39.75
C ILE A 6 14.60 -31.11 39.00
N VAL A 7 14.87 -31.35 37.72
CA VAL A 7 15.38 -30.30 36.83
C VAL A 7 14.21 -29.43 36.36
N LEU A 8 14.13 -28.22 36.89
CA LEU A 8 13.15 -27.23 36.46
C LEU A 8 13.63 -26.64 35.10
N LEU A 9 13.06 -27.11 34.00
CA LEU A 9 13.23 -26.50 32.70
C LEU A 9 12.39 -25.20 32.65
N LEU A 10 13.03 -24.09 32.95
CA LEU A 10 12.45 -22.78 32.70
C LEU A 10 12.40 -22.58 31.17
N PRO A 11 11.24 -22.23 30.60
CA PRO A 11 11.17 -21.87 29.19
C PRO A 11 12.01 -20.61 28.98
N LEU A 12 13.04 -20.71 28.16
CA LEU A 12 13.80 -19.58 27.66
C LEU A 12 12.87 -18.86 26.69
N TYR A 13 12.12 -17.88 27.17
CA TYR A 13 11.47 -16.90 26.28
C TYR A 13 12.61 -16.11 25.63
N ALA A 14 12.90 -16.39 24.38
CA ALA A 14 13.70 -15.50 23.56
C ALA A 14 12.94 -14.17 23.54
N LEU A 15 13.42 -13.20 24.29
CA LEU A 15 13.04 -11.80 24.12
C LEU A 15 13.52 -11.45 22.71
N ALA A 16 12.62 -11.49 21.74
CA ALA A 16 12.88 -10.91 20.45
C ALA A 16 13.22 -9.45 20.73
N ASP A 17 14.47 -9.11 20.50
CA ASP A 17 14.99 -7.76 20.70
C ASP A 17 14.31 -6.88 19.67
N SER A 18 13.24 -6.20 20.07
CA SER A 18 12.42 -5.34 19.22
C SER A 18 13.10 -3.98 19.00
N HIS A 19 14.43 -4.00 18.78
CA HIS A 19 15.14 -2.79 18.38
C HIS A 19 14.85 -2.54 16.91
N CYS A 20 13.87 -1.68 16.69
CA CYS A 20 13.63 -1.10 15.38
C CYS A 20 14.94 -0.47 14.88
N LYS A 21 15.23 -0.67 13.60
CA LYS A 21 16.42 -0.11 12.94
C LYS A 21 16.03 1.10 12.12
N ILE A 22 16.65 2.23 12.45
CA ILE A 22 16.56 3.44 11.62
C ILE A 22 17.13 3.16 10.22
N SER A 23 16.49 3.73 9.21
CA SER A 23 16.90 3.63 7.81
C SER A 23 18.34 4.12 7.60
N GLN A 24 19.04 3.47 6.68
CA GLN A 24 20.37 3.94 6.25
C GLN A 24 20.36 5.31 5.59
N TRP A 25 19.18 5.79 5.18
CA TRP A 25 18.99 7.12 4.59
C TRP A 25 18.55 8.19 5.60
N GLY A 26 18.51 7.84 6.88
CA GLY A 26 18.18 8.75 7.98
C GLY A 26 16.82 8.53 8.60
N ALA A 27 16.60 9.18 9.76
CA ALA A 27 15.39 9.02 10.55
C ALA A 27 14.14 9.59 9.86
N ASP A 28 14.31 10.59 9.02
CA ASP A 28 13.22 11.26 8.30
C ASP A 28 12.92 10.62 6.94
N ASP A 29 13.62 9.53 6.57
CA ASP A 29 13.41 8.87 5.29
C ASP A 29 12.03 8.21 5.21
N GLN A 30 11.32 8.49 4.12
CA GLN A 30 9.97 7.99 3.85
C GLN A 30 9.86 7.18 2.57
N ILE A 31 10.94 7.02 1.81
CA ILE A 31 10.93 6.39 0.50
C ILE A 31 11.79 5.14 0.41
N GLY A 32 12.56 4.81 1.43
CA GLY A 32 13.32 3.57 1.54
C GLY A 32 14.18 3.27 0.33
N ALA A 33 14.04 2.09 -0.26
CA ALA A 33 14.83 1.66 -1.41
C ALA A 33 14.64 2.54 -2.66
N ALA A 34 13.60 3.37 -2.73
CA ALA A 34 13.44 4.33 -3.84
C ALA A 34 14.55 5.38 -3.87
N ASN A 35 15.26 5.60 -2.74
CA ASN A 35 16.48 6.42 -2.70
C ASN A 35 17.60 5.92 -3.64
N ARG A 36 17.50 4.68 -4.14
CA ARG A 36 18.46 4.14 -5.11
C ARG A 36 18.14 4.55 -6.56
N ILE A 37 16.98 5.16 -6.78
CA ILE A 37 16.60 5.67 -8.10
C ILE A 37 17.35 6.98 -8.31
N THR A 38 18.28 6.99 -9.25
CA THR A 38 19.09 8.14 -9.59
C THR A 38 18.79 8.60 -11.03
N GLU A 39 19.15 9.83 -11.36
CA GLU A 39 19.03 10.34 -12.73
C GLU A 39 19.72 9.40 -13.73
N MET A 40 20.89 8.87 -13.36
CA MET A 40 21.63 7.91 -14.20
C MET A 40 20.84 6.62 -14.41
N SER A 41 20.20 6.08 -13.37
CA SER A 41 19.39 4.86 -13.50
C SER A 41 18.15 5.10 -14.37
N VAL A 42 17.53 6.28 -14.25
CA VAL A 42 16.38 6.67 -15.09
C VAL A 42 16.81 6.80 -16.55
N LEU A 43 17.90 7.49 -16.83
CA LEU A 43 18.45 7.61 -18.19
C LEU A 43 18.84 6.25 -18.79
N ALA A 44 19.41 5.38 -17.97
CA ALA A 44 19.74 4.02 -18.41
C ALA A 44 18.48 3.23 -18.75
N ALA A 45 17.44 3.30 -17.91
CA ALA A 45 16.16 2.63 -18.16
C ALA A 45 15.47 3.15 -19.42
N ALA A 46 15.46 4.48 -19.65
CA ALA A 46 14.87 5.09 -20.84
C ALA A 46 15.51 4.57 -22.15
N LYS A 47 16.81 4.28 -22.13
CA LYS A 47 17.53 3.70 -23.29
C LYS A 47 17.12 2.28 -23.63
N LEU A 48 16.43 1.57 -22.72
CA LEU A 48 15.94 0.22 -22.95
C LEU A 48 14.71 0.19 -23.86
N VAL A 49 14.01 1.31 -24.00
CA VAL A 49 12.85 1.42 -24.90
C VAL A 49 13.35 1.31 -26.36
N LYS A 50 12.93 0.25 -27.05
CA LYS A 50 13.31 -0.02 -28.46
C LYS A 50 12.18 0.21 -29.44
N THR A 51 10.95 0.16 -28.97
CA THR A 51 9.74 0.37 -29.79
C THR A 51 8.75 1.23 -29.01
N GLY A 52 7.81 1.85 -29.71
CA GLY A 52 6.69 2.57 -29.07
C GLY A 52 5.54 1.68 -28.59
N LYS A 53 5.73 0.35 -28.55
CA LYS A 53 4.66 -0.56 -28.12
C LYS A 53 4.41 -0.42 -26.62
N THR A 54 3.15 -0.23 -26.27
CA THR A 54 2.69 -0.15 -24.89
C THR A 54 2.00 -1.45 -24.47
N TYR A 55 2.06 -1.76 -23.19
CA TYR A 55 1.42 -2.93 -22.59
C TYR A 55 0.65 -2.48 -21.36
N SER A 56 -0.65 -2.81 -21.31
CA SER A 56 -1.42 -2.65 -20.09
C SER A 56 -1.10 -3.80 -19.14
N LEU A 57 -0.58 -3.47 -17.96
CA LEU A 57 -0.24 -4.45 -16.93
C LEU A 57 -1.29 -4.50 -15.80
N GLY A 58 -2.27 -3.58 -15.83
CA GLY A 58 -3.35 -3.54 -14.85
C GLY A 58 -4.49 -4.50 -15.23
N LEU A 59 -5.08 -5.12 -14.21
CA LEU A 59 -6.38 -5.76 -14.33
C LEU A 59 -7.48 -4.69 -14.26
N THR A 60 -8.57 -4.90 -14.96
CA THR A 60 -9.80 -4.14 -14.70
C THR A 60 -10.28 -4.48 -13.30
N ILE A 61 -10.53 -3.46 -12.49
CA ILE A 61 -11.09 -3.64 -11.15
C ILE A 61 -12.52 -3.10 -11.13
N ASP A 62 -13.41 -3.85 -10.49
CA ASP A 62 -14.82 -3.55 -10.34
C ASP A 62 -15.35 -4.09 -9.00
N ALA A 63 -16.66 -3.99 -8.78
CA ALA A 63 -17.30 -4.47 -7.54
C ALA A 63 -17.17 -5.98 -7.33
N ASP A 64 -16.99 -6.75 -8.41
CA ASP A 64 -16.91 -8.22 -8.38
C ASP A 64 -15.45 -8.70 -8.33
N THR A 65 -14.48 -7.81 -8.37
CA THR A 65 -13.05 -8.16 -8.29
C THR A 65 -12.76 -8.88 -6.97
N PRO A 66 -12.20 -10.11 -6.99
CA PRO A 66 -11.88 -10.86 -5.78
C PRO A 66 -10.95 -10.10 -4.85
N ALA A 67 -11.31 -10.03 -3.58
CA ALA A 67 -10.53 -9.35 -2.56
C ALA A 67 -10.65 -10.04 -1.20
N PHE A 68 -9.65 -9.87 -0.34
CA PHE A 68 -9.74 -10.31 1.05
C PHE A 68 -10.78 -9.47 1.81
N ALA A 69 -11.69 -10.14 2.52
CA ALA A 69 -12.65 -9.45 3.38
C ALA A 69 -11.92 -8.61 4.45
N PRO A 70 -12.41 -7.42 4.79
CA PRO A 70 -13.66 -6.78 4.37
C PRO A 70 -13.54 -5.86 3.14
N ARG A 71 -12.49 -6.00 2.33
CA ARG A 71 -12.22 -5.11 1.20
C ARG A 71 -13.35 -5.16 0.18
N SER A 72 -13.77 -3.99 -0.27
CA SER A 72 -14.83 -3.82 -1.28
C SER A 72 -14.54 -2.59 -2.12
N LEU A 73 -15.20 -2.52 -3.28
CA LEU A 73 -15.12 -1.39 -4.20
C LEU A 73 -16.50 -1.12 -4.75
N SER A 74 -16.84 0.16 -4.89
CA SER A 74 -18.00 0.60 -5.66
C SER A 74 -17.65 1.84 -6.48
N LEU A 75 -18.21 1.90 -7.67
CA LEU A 75 -18.16 3.04 -8.56
C LEU A 75 -19.60 3.39 -8.94
N THR A 76 -19.98 4.64 -8.70
CA THR A 76 -21.32 5.15 -9.04
C THR A 76 -21.15 6.34 -9.97
N VAL A 77 -21.70 6.22 -11.16
CA VAL A 77 -21.77 7.35 -12.12
C VAL A 77 -22.99 8.21 -11.79
N VAL A 78 -22.80 9.51 -11.66
CA VAL A 78 -23.84 10.47 -11.31
C VAL A 78 -23.83 11.65 -12.28
N GLN A 79 -24.98 12.31 -12.37
CA GLN A 79 -25.17 13.53 -13.17
C GLN A 79 -25.66 14.67 -12.26
N PRO A 80 -24.80 15.23 -11.40
CA PRO A 80 -25.24 16.21 -10.41
C PRO A 80 -25.77 17.49 -11.06
N ASN A 81 -26.92 17.99 -10.52
CA ASN A 81 -27.59 19.21 -10.99
C ASN A 81 -27.97 19.19 -12.48
N GLN A 82 -28.20 18.04 -13.06
CA GLN A 82 -28.68 17.88 -14.41
C GLN A 82 -30.09 17.30 -14.39
N GLN A 83 -31.07 18.10 -14.84
CA GLN A 83 -32.40 17.60 -15.17
C GLN A 83 -32.38 17.13 -16.61
N GLU A 84 -32.94 15.93 -16.86
CA GLU A 84 -32.97 15.35 -18.20
C GLU A 84 -31.59 15.17 -18.88
N GLY A 85 -30.53 15.10 -18.07
CA GLY A 85 -29.15 14.84 -18.54
C GLY A 85 -28.43 16.03 -19.14
N ALA A 86 -28.98 17.24 -19.05
CA ALA A 86 -28.35 18.45 -19.60
C ALA A 86 -28.43 19.64 -18.66
N ARG A 87 -27.43 20.50 -18.70
CA ARG A 87 -27.46 21.79 -18.03
C ARG A 87 -28.16 22.86 -18.85
N PRO A 88 -28.87 23.83 -18.20
CA PRO A 88 -29.61 24.87 -18.90
C PRO A 88 -28.70 25.82 -19.71
N PHE A 89 -27.42 25.97 -19.29
CA PHE A 89 -26.46 26.82 -19.99
C PHE A 89 -25.57 25.99 -20.91
N HIS A 90 -25.48 26.39 -22.16
CA HIS A 90 -24.60 25.81 -23.19
C HIS A 90 -24.90 24.35 -23.56
N ASN A 91 -26.05 23.79 -23.18
CA ASN A 91 -26.41 22.37 -23.42
C ASN A 91 -25.32 21.37 -23.05
N MET A 92 -24.53 21.70 -22.05
CA MET A 92 -23.45 20.84 -21.58
C MET A 92 -24.02 19.66 -20.81
N THR A 93 -23.59 18.47 -21.20
CA THR A 93 -23.82 17.22 -20.42
C THR A 93 -22.50 16.71 -19.89
N TYR A 94 -22.52 16.14 -18.68
CA TYR A 94 -21.35 15.53 -18.08
C TYR A 94 -21.76 14.48 -17.06
N ASN A 95 -20.84 13.57 -16.78
CA ASN A 95 -20.96 12.62 -15.69
C ASN A 95 -19.83 12.86 -14.71
N ASP A 96 -20.09 12.62 -13.44
CA ASP A 96 -19.10 12.52 -12.38
C ASP A 96 -19.11 11.11 -11.80
N ASP A 97 -17.96 10.67 -11.28
CA ASP A 97 -17.79 9.36 -10.70
C ASP A 97 -17.55 9.48 -9.20
N ILE A 98 -18.36 8.76 -8.43
CA ILE A 98 -18.12 8.56 -6.99
C ILE A 98 -17.43 7.21 -6.83
N PHE A 99 -16.17 7.25 -6.41
CA PHE A 99 -15.40 6.05 -6.09
C PHE A 99 -15.36 5.85 -4.58
N SER A 100 -15.69 4.64 -4.13
CA SER A 100 -15.52 4.20 -2.76
C SER A 100 -14.89 2.81 -2.77
N GLY A 101 -13.70 2.69 -2.20
CA GLY A 101 -13.01 1.41 -2.30
C GLY A 101 -11.72 1.34 -1.51
N TRP A 102 -11.25 0.11 -1.37
CA TRP A 102 -9.96 -0.20 -0.77
C TRP A 102 -8.89 -0.23 -1.85
N LEU A 103 -7.82 0.55 -1.68
CA LEU A 103 -6.72 0.61 -2.64
C LEU A 103 -5.96 -0.72 -2.79
N GLY A 104 -6.15 -1.64 -1.83
CA GLY A 104 -5.57 -2.99 -1.86
C GLY A 104 -6.36 -4.01 -2.67
N ILE A 105 -7.20 -3.58 -3.63
CA ILE A 105 -7.90 -4.46 -4.56
C ILE A 105 -7.20 -4.42 -5.92
N GLY A 106 -6.88 -5.59 -6.48
CA GLY A 106 -6.14 -5.72 -7.73
C GLY A 106 -4.64 -5.47 -7.59
N SER A 107 -3.99 -4.98 -8.65
CA SER A 107 -2.55 -4.70 -8.66
C SER A 107 -2.26 -3.37 -7.97
N GLN A 108 -1.31 -3.39 -7.03
CA GLN A 108 -0.97 -2.23 -6.21
C GLN A 108 0.52 -2.21 -5.86
N ILE A 109 0.98 -1.08 -5.38
CA ILE A 109 2.26 -0.93 -4.69
C ILE A 109 1.95 -0.43 -3.29
N ASP A 110 2.39 -1.17 -2.29
CA ASP A 110 2.20 -0.78 -0.89
C ASP A 110 3.27 0.22 -0.46
N GLY A 111 2.83 1.23 0.28
CA GLY A 111 3.74 2.15 0.95
C GLY A 111 4.43 1.49 2.16
N LEU A 112 5.51 2.10 2.64
CA LEU A 112 6.31 1.59 3.75
C LEU A 112 5.57 1.55 5.09
N GLY A 113 4.41 2.18 5.18
CA GLY A 113 3.50 2.10 6.33
C GLY A 113 2.42 1.03 6.23
N HIS A 114 2.40 0.22 5.14
CA HIS A 114 1.35 -0.78 4.96
C HIS A 114 1.54 -2.01 5.84
N LEU A 115 2.77 -2.51 5.97
CA LEU A 115 3.09 -3.66 6.81
C LEU A 115 4.12 -3.27 7.88
N GLY A 116 3.90 -3.77 9.07
CA GLY A 116 4.78 -3.61 10.21
C GLY A 116 4.82 -4.88 11.05
N GLU A 117 5.68 -4.91 12.02
CA GLU A 117 5.82 -6.00 12.99
C GLU A 117 5.75 -5.44 14.41
N ASN A 118 5.02 -6.11 15.30
CA ASN A 118 4.86 -5.72 16.70
C ASN A 118 4.44 -4.25 16.91
N GLY A 119 3.63 -3.71 15.99
CA GLY A 119 3.16 -2.32 16.05
C GLY A 119 4.18 -1.29 15.59
N VAL A 120 5.25 -1.71 14.93
CA VAL A 120 6.31 -0.86 14.40
C VAL A 120 6.40 -1.03 12.88
N TYR A 121 6.40 0.07 12.16
CA TYR A 121 6.56 0.15 10.71
C TYR A 121 7.95 0.61 10.32
N TYR A 122 8.16 0.78 9.03
CA TYR A 122 9.41 1.29 8.48
C TYR A 122 9.89 2.52 9.24
N ASN A 123 11.20 2.57 9.43
CA ASN A 123 11.92 3.68 10.08
C ASN A 123 11.43 4.00 11.50
N CYS A 124 10.99 2.96 12.22
CA CYS A 124 10.55 3.01 13.62
C CYS A 124 9.24 3.80 13.87
N ASN A 125 8.47 4.04 12.83
CA ASN A 125 7.15 4.63 13.00
C ASN A 125 6.25 3.70 13.80
N ASN A 126 5.61 4.23 14.83
CA ASN A 126 4.77 3.42 15.73
C ASN A 126 3.31 3.46 15.26
N ALA A 127 2.63 2.31 15.29
CA ALA A 127 1.21 2.20 14.93
C ALA A 127 0.30 3.18 15.70
N LYS A 128 0.67 3.54 16.91
CA LYS A 128 -0.09 4.49 17.75
C LYS A 128 -0.11 5.92 17.20
N ASP A 129 0.86 6.25 16.33
CA ASP A 129 1.02 7.60 15.80
C ASP A 129 0.17 7.82 14.54
N PHE A 130 -0.54 6.78 14.05
CA PHE A 130 -1.36 6.83 12.84
C PHE A 130 -2.88 6.92 13.08
N SER A 131 -3.31 7.04 14.31
CA SER A 131 -4.75 7.06 14.68
C SER A 131 -5.25 8.46 14.96
#